data_b6e81b6acb2ec0cf4efe86c473096477
#
_entry.id   b6e81b6acb2ec0cf4efe86c473096477
#
_cell.length_a   1.000
_cell.length_b   1.000
_cell.length_c   1.000
_cell.angle_alpha   90.00
_cell.angle_beta   90.00
_cell.angle_gamma   90.00
#
_symmetry.space_group_name_H-M   'P 1'
#
loop_
_entity.id
_entity.type
_entity.pdbx_description
1 polymer ?
#
loop_
_entity_poly.entity_id
_entity_poly.type
_entity_poly.pdbx_seq_one_letter_code
_entity_poly.pdbx_strand_id
1 'polypeptide(L)'
;MTAPIAIIMGSQSDWETMRHAAETLVALGIDCDKRIVSAHRTPDRLFAFAKGAKAQGFKIIIAGAGGAAHLPGMAAALTELPVFGVPVESKTLSGVDSLYSIVQMPAGVPVGTLAIGKAGAINAALLAASVLALNDPALATRLAAWRKQQTDAVTERPEGSA
;
A
#
# COMPACT_ATOMS: atom_id res chain seq x y z
N MET A 1 8.88 2.15 19.74
CA MET A 1 9.31 1.25 18.63
C MET A 1 8.94 1.93 17.34
N THR A 2 9.79 1.86 16.32
CA THR A 2 9.51 2.46 15.00
C THR A 2 8.45 1.63 14.29
N ALA A 3 7.47 2.26 13.63
CA ALA A 3 6.46 1.58 12.84
C ALA A 3 7.11 0.71 11.74
N PRO A 4 6.69 -0.56 11.56
CA PRO A 4 7.31 -1.44 10.59
C PRO A 4 6.93 -1.12 9.14
N ILE A 5 5.87 -0.36 8.93
CA ILE A 5 5.34 -0.02 7.61
C ILE A 5 5.32 1.50 7.43
N ALA A 6 5.83 1.96 6.30
CA ALA A 6 5.63 3.32 5.83
C ALA A 6 4.56 3.35 4.73
N ILE A 7 3.59 4.25 4.87
CA ILE A 7 2.64 4.61 3.81
C ILE A 7 3.08 5.95 3.25
N ILE A 8 3.45 5.98 1.98
CA ILE A 8 3.84 7.21 1.28
C ILE A 8 2.86 7.50 0.14
N MET A 9 2.67 8.79 -0.14
CA MET A 9 1.76 9.25 -1.19
C MET A 9 2.25 10.55 -1.82
N GLY A 10 1.84 10.82 -3.06
CA GLY A 10 2.31 11.97 -3.84
C GLY A 10 1.75 13.30 -3.39
N SER A 11 0.56 13.30 -2.79
CA SER A 11 -0.14 14.52 -2.37
C SER A 11 -1.19 14.24 -1.28
N GLN A 12 -1.70 15.31 -0.67
CA GLN A 12 -2.81 15.22 0.29
C GLN A 12 -4.08 14.61 -0.32
N SER A 13 -4.33 14.82 -1.62
CA SER A 13 -5.51 14.25 -2.29
C SER A 13 -5.49 12.73 -2.35
N ASP A 14 -4.32 12.09 -2.32
CA ASP A 14 -4.20 10.63 -2.32
C ASP A 14 -4.59 10.03 -0.97
N TRP A 15 -4.64 10.83 0.09
CA TRP A 15 -4.98 10.38 1.43
C TRP A 15 -6.37 9.78 1.52
N GLU A 16 -7.33 10.27 0.75
CA GLU A 16 -8.68 9.71 0.69
C GLU A 16 -8.66 8.20 0.35
N THR A 17 -7.79 7.79 -0.57
CA THR A 17 -7.55 6.38 -0.90
C THR A 17 -6.64 5.71 0.13
N MET A 18 -5.51 6.32 0.45
CA MET A 18 -4.45 5.68 1.24
C MET A 18 -4.80 5.51 2.72
N ARG A 19 -5.73 6.30 3.26
CA ARG A 19 -6.24 6.12 4.63
C ARG A 19 -6.80 4.72 4.86
N HIS A 20 -7.37 4.07 3.84
CA HIS A 20 -7.89 2.72 3.96
C HIS A 20 -6.79 1.67 4.22
N ALA A 21 -5.57 1.89 3.71
CA ALA A 21 -4.42 1.06 4.09
C ALA A 21 -4.07 1.26 5.57
N ALA A 22 -4.02 2.51 6.04
CA ALA A 22 -3.73 2.81 7.44
C ALA A 22 -4.79 2.24 8.40
N GLU A 23 -6.07 2.42 8.07
CA GLU A 23 -7.20 1.88 8.83
C GLU A 23 -7.13 0.34 8.93
N THR A 24 -6.80 -0.34 7.82
CA THR A 24 -6.65 -1.80 7.78
C THR A 24 -5.48 -2.28 8.64
N LEU A 25 -4.34 -1.59 8.58
CA LEU A 25 -3.19 -1.93 9.43
C LEU A 25 -3.51 -1.74 10.92
N VAL A 26 -4.18 -0.65 11.29
CA VAL A 26 -4.62 -0.39 12.67
C VAL A 26 -5.57 -1.49 13.15
N ALA A 27 -6.53 -1.91 12.33
CA ALA A 27 -7.44 -3.00 12.65
C ALA A 27 -6.72 -4.34 12.89
N LEU A 28 -5.56 -4.54 12.26
CA LEU A 28 -4.68 -5.69 12.47
C LEU A 28 -3.65 -5.48 13.60
N GLY A 29 -3.69 -4.33 14.29
CA GLY A 29 -2.75 -4.00 15.38
C GLY A 29 -1.33 -3.74 14.87
N ILE A 30 -1.18 -3.19 13.66
CA ILE A 30 0.11 -2.84 13.05
C ILE A 30 0.24 -1.33 12.99
N ASP A 31 1.31 -0.80 13.59
CA ASP A 31 1.65 0.61 13.48
C ASP A 31 2.17 0.94 12.08
N CYS A 32 1.83 2.13 11.58
CA CYS A 32 2.32 2.64 10.31
C CYS A 32 2.64 4.14 10.39
N ASP A 33 3.72 4.55 9.72
CA ASP A 33 4.06 5.96 9.51
C ASP A 33 3.48 6.44 8.17
N LYS A 34 2.96 7.65 8.13
CA LYS A 34 2.27 8.22 6.96
C LYS A 34 2.98 9.47 6.52
N ARG A 35 3.40 9.54 5.23
CA ARG A 35 4.15 10.69 4.70
C ARG A 35 3.66 11.10 3.33
N ILE A 36 3.67 12.41 3.08
CA ILE A 36 3.54 12.96 1.73
C ILE A 36 4.97 13.11 1.17
N VAL A 37 5.23 12.37 0.10
CA VAL A 37 6.50 12.31 -0.60
C VAL A 37 6.23 12.38 -2.10
N SER A 38 6.24 13.59 -2.66
CA SER A 38 5.97 13.76 -4.09
C SER A 38 7.23 13.46 -4.92
N ALA A 39 7.14 12.47 -5.81
CA ALA A 39 8.25 12.11 -6.70
C ALA A 39 8.69 13.28 -7.58
N HIS A 40 7.73 14.07 -8.07
CA HIS A 40 7.99 15.16 -9.02
C HIS A 40 8.24 16.50 -8.35
N ARG A 41 7.61 16.79 -7.19
CA ARG A 41 7.67 18.09 -6.53
C ARG A 41 8.65 18.13 -5.34
N THR A 42 8.96 16.96 -4.76
CA THR A 42 9.91 16.82 -3.64
C THR A 42 10.88 15.66 -3.89
N PRO A 43 11.65 15.66 -5.00
CA PRO A 43 12.52 14.54 -5.35
C PRO A 43 13.58 14.26 -4.28
N ASP A 44 14.20 15.27 -3.70
CA ASP A 44 15.20 15.10 -2.64
C ASP A 44 14.59 14.44 -1.38
N ARG A 45 13.34 14.78 -1.04
CA ARG A 45 12.61 14.12 0.05
C ARG A 45 12.40 12.64 -0.24
N LEU A 46 12.04 12.28 -1.47
CA LEU A 46 11.92 10.89 -1.90
C LEU A 46 13.24 10.15 -1.77
N PHE A 47 14.32 10.71 -2.29
CA PHE A 47 15.66 10.10 -2.22
C PHE A 47 16.09 9.87 -0.77
N ALA A 48 15.98 10.89 0.06
CA ALA A 48 16.36 10.80 1.48
C ALA A 48 15.50 9.76 2.22
N PHE A 49 14.18 9.74 1.98
CA PHE A 49 13.27 8.78 2.59
C PHE A 49 13.60 7.35 2.15
N ALA A 50 13.61 7.07 0.85
CA ALA A 50 13.71 5.70 0.34
C ALA A 50 15.07 5.07 0.68
N LYS A 51 16.17 5.81 0.53
CA LYS A 51 17.52 5.35 0.91
C LYS A 51 17.66 5.14 2.42
N GLY A 52 16.99 5.95 3.24
CA GLY A 52 17.04 5.87 4.69
C GLY A 52 16.01 4.93 5.33
N ALA A 53 15.04 4.44 4.57
CA ALA A 53 13.88 3.73 5.11
C ALA A 53 14.27 2.48 5.93
N LYS A 54 15.17 1.65 5.41
CA LYS A 54 15.67 0.45 6.09
C LYS A 54 16.37 0.79 7.41
N ALA A 55 17.20 1.81 7.41
CA ALA A 55 17.92 2.27 8.60
C ALA A 55 16.96 2.89 9.65
N GLN A 56 15.83 3.44 9.24
CA GLN A 56 14.78 3.93 10.12
C GLN A 56 13.92 2.81 10.73
N GLY A 57 14.15 1.55 10.33
CA GLY A 57 13.44 0.38 10.87
C GLY A 57 12.20 -0.04 10.10
N PHE A 58 11.88 0.62 8.99
CA PHE A 58 10.80 0.15 8.12
C PHE A 58 11.16 -1.20 7.49
N LYS A 59 10.16 -2.03 7.31
CA LYS A 59 10.26 -3.35 6.66
C LYS A 59 9.57 -3.38 5.30
N ILE A 60 8.54 -2.55 5.13
CA ILE A 60 7.70 -2.50 3.93
C ILE A 60 7.29 -1.06 3.67
N ILE A 61 7.21 -0.68 2.39
CA ILE A 61 6.67 0.59 1.94
C ILE A 61 5.39 0.32 1.14
N ILE A 62 4.31 0.99 1.50
CA ILE A 62 3.08 1.07 0.70
C ILE A 62 3.06 2.45 0.07
N ALA A 63 3.06 2.51 -1.26
CA ALA A 63 3.17 3.76 -2.01
C ALA A 63 1.96 3.98 -2.91
N GLY A 64 1.19 5.04 -2.67
CA GLY A 64 0.04 5.44 -3.47
C GLY A 64 0.36 6.62 -4.37
N ALA A 65 -0.08 6.55 -5.62
CA ALA A 65 0.09 7.64 -6.58
C ALA A 65 -0.97 7.60 -7.68
N GLY A 66 -1.34 8.76 -8.22
CA GLY A 66 -2.32 8.91 -9.27
C GLY A 66 -1.78 9.61 -10.52
N GLY A 67 -2.41 9.37 -11.68
CA GLY A 67 -2.00 9.90 -12.96
C GLY A 67 -0.66 9.31 -13.44
N ALA A 68 0.35 10.15 -13.65
CA ALA A 68 1.73 9.74 -13.84
C ALA A 68 2.31 9.24 -12.51
N ALA A 69 1.89 8.06 -12.10
CA ALA A 69 2.08 7.49 -10.78
C ALA A 69 3.49 6.89 -10.61
N HIS A 70 4.53 7.71 -10.72
CA HIS A 70 5.93 7.28 -10.71
C HIS A 70 6.47 6.95 -9.31
N LEU A 71 5.82 7.44 -8.24
CA LEU A 71 6.32 7.33 -6.87
C LEU A 71 6.66 5.88 -6.43
N PRO A 72 5.81 4.86 -6.65
CA PRO A 72 6.14 3.51 -6.22
C PRO A 72 7.38 2.95 -6.89
N GLY A 73 7.50 3.12 -8.22
CA GLY A 73 8.66 2.65 -8.99
C GLY A 73 9.95 3.40 -8.63
N MET A 74 9.89 4.70 -8.43
CA MET A 74 11.03 5.50 -7.99
C MET A 74 11.47 5.12 -6.58
N ALA A 75 10.54 4.89 -5.66
CA ALA A 75 10.87 4.40 -4.32
C ALA A 75 11.54 3.02 -4.39
N ALA A 76 10.98 2.08 -5.16
CA ALA A 76 11.54 0.73 -5.32
C ALA A 76 12.96 0.73 -5.91
N ALA A 77 13.28 1.70 -6.78
CA ALA A 77 14.62 1.86 -7.34
C ALA A 77 15.68 2.36 -6.32
N LEU A 78 15.24 2.84 -5.16
CA LEU A 78 16.11 3.47 -4.16
C LEU A 78 16.22 2.68 -2.84
N THR A 79 15.52 1.55 -2.73
CA THR A 79 15.52 0.71 -1.52
C THR A 79 15.44 -0.77 -1.87
N GLU A 80 15.94 -1.61 -0.97
CA GLU A 80 15.79 -3.07 -1.05
C GLU A 80 14.50 -3.57 -0.36
N LEU A 81 13.77 -2.66 0.30
CA LEU A 81 12.53 -3.03 1.00
C LEU A 81 11.43 -3.39 -0.02
N PRO A 82 10.54 -4.32 0.30
CA PRO A 82 9.34 -4.55 -0.50
C PRO A 82 8.53 -3.26 -0.65
N VAL A 83 8.17 -2.93 -1.90
CA VAL A 83 7.30 -1.79 -2.23
C VAL A 83 6.00 -2.31 -2.83
N PHE A 84 4.88 -1.97 -2.21
CA PHE A 84 3.55 -2.25 -2.71
C PHE A 84 2.93 -0.96 -3.26
N GLY A 85 2.60 -0.98 -4.56
CA GLY A 85 2.05 0.15 -5.28
C GLY A 85 0.52 0.14 -5.29
N VAL A 86 -0.08 1.26 -4.97
CA VAL A 86 -1.53 1.46 -5.02
C VAL A 86 -1.84 2.51 -6.07
N PRO A 87 -2.45 2.11 -7.20
CA PRO A 87 -2.94 3.06 -8.18
C PRO A 87 -4.10 3.87 -7.60
N VAL A 88 -3.94 5.19 -7.47
CA VAL A 88 -5.00 6.09 -7.03
C VAL A 88 -5.86 6.47 -8.24
N GLU A 89 -7.17 6.52 -8.06
CA GLU A 89 -8.10 6.92 -9.12
C GLU A 89 -7.77 8.31 -9.65
N SER A 90 -7.81 8.45 -10.97
CA SER A 90 -7.67 9.72 -11.69
C SER A 90 -8.99 10.10 -12.33
N LYS A 91 -9.24 11.41 -12.50
CA LYS A 91 -10.49 11.91 -13.10
C LYS A 91 -10.62 11.55 -14.58
N THR A 92 -9.52 11.57 -15.33
CA THR A 92 -9.54 11.39 -16.79
C THR A 92 -9.67 9.93 -17.21
N LEU A 93 -8.92 9.02 -16.57
CA LEU A 93 -8.83 7.61 -16.96
C LEU A 93 -9.20 6.65 -15.83
N SER A 94 -9.87 7.14 -14.78
CA SER A 94 -10.39 6.32 -13.66
C SER A 94 -9.32 5.44 -13.01
N GLY A 95 -8.08 5.88 -13.02
CA GLY A 95 -6.94 5.16 -12.41
C GLY A 95 -6.21 4.18 -13.32
N VAL A 96 -6.67 3.96 -14.56
CA VAL A 96 -5.97 3.08 -15.53
C VAL A 96 -4.60 3.64 -15.89
N ASP A 97 -4.47 4.94 -16.02
CA ASP A 97 -3.21 5.66 -16.18
C ASP A 97 -2.27 5.47 -14.97
N SER A 98 -2.82 5.54 -13.76
CA SER A 98 -2.08 5.25 -12.53
C SER A 98 -1.58 3.81 -12.51
N LEU A 99 -2.46 2.85 -12.84
CA LEU A 99 -2.11 1.42 -12.91
C LEU A 99 -0.97 1.17 -13.90
N TYR A 100 -1.08 1.65 -15.13
CA TYR A 100 -0.04 1.46 -16.14
C TYR A 100 1.28 2.13 -15.78
N SER A 101 1.23 3.28 -15.09
CA SER A 101 2.44 3.95 -14.60
C SER A 101 3.20 3.14 -13.54
N ILE A 102 2.53 2.23 -12.82
CA ILE A 102 3.11 1.47 -11.71
C ILE A 102 3.47 0.03 -12.13
N VAL A 103 2.61 -0.65 -12.90
CA VAL A 103 2.68 -2.11 -13.06
C VAL A 103 3.80 -2.59 -13.97
N GLN A 104 4.15 -1.85 -15.03
CA GLN A 104 5.13 -2.27 -16.04
C GLN A 104 6.58 -1.94 -15.63
N MET A 105 6.99 -2.37 -14.46
CA MET A 105 8.36 -2.19 -13.98
C MET A 105 9.36 -3.04 -14.77
N PRO A 106 10.59 -2.52 -15.02
CA PRO A 106 11.65 -3.28 -15.67
C PRO A 106 12.11 -4.44 -14.78
N ALA A 107 12.64 -5.49 -15.43
CA ALA A 107 13.25 -6.60 -14.70
C ALA A 107 14.38 -6.09 -13.78
N GLY A 108 14.37 -6.53 -12.53
CA GLY A 108 15.33 -6.14 -11.49
C GLY A 108 14.83 -5.09 -10.50
N VAL A 109 13.77 -4.36 -10.80
CA VAL A 109 13.16 -3.37 -9.88
C VAL A 109 11.66 -3.65 -9.73
N PRO A 110 11.26 -4.59 -8.87
CA PRO A 110 9.86 -4.98 -8.73
C PRO A 110 9.05 -4.00 -7.87
N VAL A 111 7.79 -3.80 -8.25
CA VAL A 111 6.74 -3.21 -7.40
C VAL A 111 5.56 -4.18 -7.36
N GLY A 112 5.14 -4.59 -6.18
CA GLY A 112 3.93 -5.39 -6.00
C GLY A 112 2.69 -4.51 -6.20
N THR A 113 2.16 -4.44 -7.41
CA THR A 113 1.05 -3.53 -7.77
C THR A 113 -0.29 -4.14 -7.41
N LEU A 114 -1.12 -3.39 -6.67
CA LEU A 114 -2.45 -3.81 -6.22
C LEU A 114 -3.54 -3.18 -7.09
N ALA A 115 -4.79 -3.43 -6.71
CA ALA A 115 -5.96 -2.90 -7.41
C ALA A 115 -6.03 -1.36 -7.34
N ILE A 116 -6.80 -0.77 -8.26
CA ILE A 116 -7.06 0.68 -8.27
C ILE A 116 -7.92 1.08 -7.06
N GLY A 117 -7.58 2.18 -6.44
CA GLY A 117 -8.40 2.86 -5.43
C GLY A 117 -8.44 2.13 -4.08
N LYS A 118 -9.58 2.23 -3.40
CA LYS A 118 -9.81 1.72 -2.04
C LYS A 118 -9.44 0.24 -1.88
N ALA A 119 -9.86 -0.61 -2.82
CA ALA A 119 -9.58 -2.05 -2.78
C ALA A 119 -8.07 -2.32 -2.82
N GLY A 120 -7.33 -1.58 -3.64
CA GLY A 120 -5.88 -1.66 -3.71
C GLY A 120 -5.19 -1.24 -2.42
N ALA A 121 -5.66 -0.17 -1.78
CA ALA A 121 -5.11 0.29 -0.51
C ALA A 121 -5.31 -0.76 0.61
N ILE A 122 -6.52 -1.32 0.73
CA ILE A 122 -6.82 -2.40 1.68
C ILE A 122 -5.94 -3.63 1.40
N ASN A 123 -5.87 -4.06 0.14
CA ASN A 123 -5.09 -5.24 -0.25
C ASN A 123 -3.57 -5.03 -0.05
N ALA A 124 -3.05 -3.83 -0.25
CA ALA A 124 -1.66 -3.51 0.05
C ALA A 124 -1.35 -3.69 1.55
N ALA A 125 -2.24 -3.22 2.42
CA ALA A 125 -2.12 -3.41 3.86
C ALA A 125 -2.18 -4.90 4.25
N LEU A 126 -3.11 -5.67 3.68
CA LEU A 126 -3.25 -7.10 3.95
C LEU A 126 -2.04 -7.89 3.45
N LEU A 127 -1.50 -7.55 2.27
CA LEU A 127 -0.30 -8.19 1.74
C LEU A 127 0.92 -7.86 2.60
N ALA A 128 1.07 -6.60 3.04
CA ALA A 128 2.10 -6.19 3.97
C ALA A 128 1.99 -6.94 5.32
N ALA A 129 0.78 -7.06 5.85
CA ALA A 129 0.51 -7.84 7.05
C ALA A 129 0.87 -9.32 6.85
N SER A 130 0.58 -9.90 5.68
CA SER A 130 0.92 -11.29 5.36
C SER A 130 2.44 -11.53 5.36
N VAL A 131 3.22 -10.57 4.83
CA VAL A 131 4.69 -10.65 4.86
C VAL A 131 5.21 -10.59 6.30
N LEU A 132 4.69 -9.66 7.12
CA LEU A 132 5.10 -9.56 8.52
C LEU A 132 4.69 -10.80 9.34
N ALA A 133 3.54 -11.37 9.04
CA ALA A 133 2.99 -12.55 9.72
C ALA A 133 3.83 -13.82 9.53
N LEU A 134 4.71 -13.87 8.53
CA LEU A 134 5.65 -14.99 8.36
C LEU A 134 6.56 -15.20 9.58
N ASN A 135 6.82 -14.13 10.34
CA ASN A 135 7.66 -14.14 11.53
C ASN A 135 6.94 -13.63 12.79
N ASP A 136 5.60 -13.52 12.74
CA ASP A 136 4.75 -13.08 13.86
C ASP A 136 3.47 -13.94 13.94
N PRO A 137 3.48 -15.03 14.74
CA PRO A 137 2.33 -15.92 14.89
C PRO A 137 1.06 -15.22 15.44
N ALA A 138 1.24 -14.19 16.29
CA ALA A 138 0.10 -13.44 16.81
C ALA A 138 -0.56 -12.61 15.71
N LEU A 139 0.22 -12.00 14.83
CA LEU A 139 -0.30 -11.30 13.65
C LEU A 139 -0.94 -12.28 12.66
N ALA A 140 -0.34 -13.45 12.45
CA ALA A 140 -0.92 -14.50 11.59
C ALA A 140 -2.33 -14.90 12.08
N THR A 141 -2.51 -15.04 13.39
CA THR A 141 -3.83 -15.31 13.99
C THR A 141 -4.83 -14.18 13.73
N ARG A 142 -4.41 -12.92 13.91
CA ARG A 142 -5.30 -11.75 13.62
C ARG A 142 -5.68 -11.68 12.14
N LEU A 143 -4.74 -11.95 11.25
CA LEU A 143 -4.99 -11.97 9.80
C LEU A 143 -5.95 -13.09 9.40
N ALA A 144 -5.81 -14.28 9.99
CA ALA A 144 -6.74 -15.39 9.77
C ALA A 144 -8.16 -15.05 10.26
N ALA A 145 -8.28 -14.43 11.44
CA ALA A 145 -9.55 -13.97 11.97
C ALA A 145 -10.19 -12.90 11.07
N TRP A 146 -9.40 -11.95 10.56
CA TRP A 146 -9.87 -10.94 9.61
C TRP A 146 -10.44 -11.59 8.34
N ARG A 147 -9.73 -12.57 7.76
CA ARG A 147 -10.20 -13.33 6.58
C ARG A 147 -11.48 -14.09 6.86
N LYS A 148 -11.56 -14.73 8.04
CA LYS A 148 -12.76 -15.45 8.43
C LYS A 148 -13.99 -14.51 8.51
N GLN A 149 -13.84 -13.31 9.06
CA GLN A 149 -14.90 -12.32 9.07
C GLN A 149 -15.41 -11.97 7.67
N GLN A 150 -14.50 -11.83 6.67
CA GLN A 150 -14.89 -11.60 5.28
C GLN A 150 -15.69 -12.79 4.73
N THR A 151 -15.29 -14.01 5.03
CA THR A 151 -16.00 -15.23 4.61
C THR A 151 -17.39 -15.30 5.23
N ASP A 152 -17.47 -15.06 6.52
CA ASP A 152 -18.75 -15.14 7.27
C ASP A 152 -19.75 -14.05 6.86
N ALA A 153 -19.27 -12.94 6.32
CA ALA A 153 -20.11 -11.83 5.85
C ALA A 153 -20.74 -12.08 4.46
N VAL A 154 -20.30 -13.11 3.73
CA VAL A 154 -20.88 -13.45 2.41
C VAL A 154 -22.14 -14.27 2.62
N THR A 155 -23.28 -13.72 2.23
CA THR A 155 -24.58 -14.42 2.29
C THR A 155 -24.70 -15.44 1.17
N GLU A 156 -25.33 -16.59 1.42
CA GLU A 156 -25.56 -17.62 0.39
C GLU A 156 -26.58 -17.17 -0.66
N ARG A 157 -27.47 -16.25 -0.31
CA ARG A 157 -28.53 -15.74 -1.20
C ARG A 157 -28.56 -14.21 -1.17
N PRO A 158 -28.91 -13.56 -2.28
CA PRO A 158 -29.11 -12.12 -2.29
C PRO A 158 -30.19 -11.68 -1.30
N GLU A 159 -29.98 -10.56 -0.62
CA GLU A 159 -31.02 -9.96 0.21
C GLU A 159 -32.21 -9.54 -0.66
N GLY A 160 -33.45 -9.81 -0.19
CA GLY A 160 -34.68 -9.49 -0.93
C GLY A 160 -35.06 -10.49 -2.02
N SER A 161 -34.38 -11.62 -2.15
CA SER A 161 -34.84 -12.74 -2.99
C SER A 161 -35.95 -13.49 -2.23
N ALA A 162 -37.23 -13.17 -2.53
CA ALA A 162 -38.39 -13.95 -2.11
C ALA A 162 -38.58 -15.15 -3.04
#